data_e451fd9b9adec5d484e384784a7555fd
#
_entry.id   e451fd9b9adec5d484e384784a7555fd
#
_cell.length_a   1.000
_cell.length_b   1.000
_cell.length_c   1.000
_cell.angle_alpha   90.00
_cell.angle_beta   90.00
_cell.angle_gamma   90.00
#
_symmetry.space_group_name_H-M   'P 1'
#
loop_
_entity.id
_entity.type
_entity.pdbx_description
1 polymer ?
#
loop_
_entity_poly.entity_id
_entity_poly.type
_entity_poly.pdbx_seq_one_letter_code
_entity_poly.pdbx_strand_id
1 'polypeptide(L)'
;MDWLVKLFTTPDSVAHIALLYAVVIAVGVYLGKIKIGGISLGVTFVLFVGILAGHVGFTGPVPVLTFLQDFGLILFVFMIGLQVGPGFFESFGKGGIKLNMLSTITVVLNVLVMFACYYIFFDTKDPNNLPMMVGTLYGAVTNTPGLGAANEALQSVFTNGNPPSIANGYACAYPLGVLGIIGTTLLIKVLTRSNFDEENAKLTLSLIHI
;
A
#
# COMPACT_ATOMS: atom_id res chain seq x y z
N MET A 1 35.72 5.32 18.19
CA MET A 1 34.78 5.75 17.13
C MET A 1 34.62 4.73 16.01
N ASP A 2 35.35 3.61 16.03
CA ASP A 2 35.34 2.58 14.97
C ASP A 2 33.98 1.86 14.80
N TRP A 3 33.18 1.80 15.85
CA TRP A 3 31.86 1.20 15.77
C TRP A 3 30.89 2.04 14.93
N LEU A 4 30.99 3.37 14.99
CA LEU A 4 30.21 4.29 14.16
C LEU A 4 30.57 4.14 12.69
N VAL A 5 31.87 4.09 12.39
CA VAL A 5 32.36 3.87 11.03
C VAL A 5 31.85 2.51 10.49
N LYS A 6 31.96 1.44 11.29
CA LYS A 6 31.44 0.11 10.94
C LYS A 6 29.93 0.11 10.68
N LEU A 7 29.15 0.91 11.44
CA LEU A 7 27.71 1.04 11.27
C LEU A 7 27.33 1.56 9.85
N PHE A 8 28.14 2.44 9.29
CA PHE A 8 27.91 3.00 7.95
C PHE A 8 28.62 2.23 6.82
N THR A 9 29.67 1.48 7.13
CA THR A 9 30.52 0.85 6.11
C THR A 9 30.34 -0.66 5.99
N THR A 10 29.56 -1.31 6.88
CA THR A 10 29.32 -2.75 6.83
C THR A 10 27.89 -3.05 6.37
N PRO A 11 27.66 -3.19 5.04
CA PRO A 11 26.31 -3.31 4.47
C PRO A 11 25.52 -4.53 4.97
N ASP A 12 26.23 -5.60 5.35
CA ASP A 12 25.63 -6.87 5.76
C ASP A 12 25.27 -6.93 7.25
N SER A 13 25.52 -5.86 8.01
CA SER A 13 25.19 -5.87 9.42
C SER A 13 23.72 -5.49 9.64
N VAL A 14 23.05 -6.24 10.54
CA VAL A 14 21.67 -5.95 10.95
C VAL A 14 21.52 -4.50 11.46
N ALA A 15 22.56 -3.99 12.16
CA ALA A 15 22.57 -2.62 12.65
C ALA A 15 22.58 -1.58 11.52
N HIS A 16 23.34 -1.83 10.44
CA HIS A 16 23.33 -0.98 9.26
C HIS A 16 21.95 -0.94 8.59
N ILE A 17 21.33 -2.11 8.41
CA ILE A 17 19.99 -2.22 7.82
C ILE A 17 18.96 -1.50 8.69
N ALA A 18 18.99 -1.69 10.02
CA ALA A 18 18.09 -1.00 10.93
C ALA A 18 18.24 0.53 10.86
N LEU A 19 19.49 1.02 10.78
CA LEU A 19 19.75 2.44 10.59
C LEU A 19 19.21 2.94 9.24
N LEU A 20 19.43 2.20 8.16
CA LEU A 20 18.93 2.53 6.83
C LEU A 20 17.40 2.66 6.84
N TYR A 21 16.69 1.67 7.40
CA TYR A 21 15.24 1.72 7.54
C TYR A 21 14.78 2.91 8.38
N ALA A 22 15.45 3.19 9.51
CA ALA A 22 15.13 4.34 10.35
C ALA A 22 15.27 5.66 9.58
N VAL A 23 16.33 5.82 8.78
CA VAL A 23 16.55 7.02 7.95
C VAL A 23 15.50 7.12 6.86
N VAL A 24 15.23 6.04 6.12
CA VAL A 24 14.20 6.00 5.05
C VAL A 24 12.83 6.36 5.60
N ILE A 25 12.45 5.77 6.74
CA ILE A 25 11.18 6.07 7.40
C ILE A 25 11.13 7.52 7.86
N ALA A 26 12.17 8.01 8.54
CA ALA A 26 12.22 9.39 9.06
C ALA A 26 12.12 10.42 7.94
N VAL A 27 12.89 10.25 6.87
CA VAL A 27 12.86 11.14 5.70
C VAL A 27 11.51 11.04 5.00
N GLY A 28 10.99 9.83 4.78
CA GLY A 28 9.69 9.62 4.14
C GLY A 28 8.53 10.24 4.92
N VAL A 29 8.49 10.05 6.24
CA VAL A 29 7.48 10.68 7.11
C VAL A 29 7.61 12.20 7.12
N TYR A 30 8.84 12.72 7.14
CA TYR A 30 9.07 14.16 7.07
C TYR A 30 8.56 14.76 5.75
N LEU A 31 8.93 14.17 4.62
CA LEU A 31 8.45 14.58 3.29
C LEU A 31 6.93 14.41 3.16
N GLY A 32 6.37 13.38 3.77
CA GLY A 32 4.93 13.14 3.79
C GLY A 32 4.09 14.22 4.47
N LYS A 33 4.69 15.08 5.29
CA LYS A 33 4.03 16.25 5.90
C LYS A 33 3.88 17.42 4.94
N ILE A 34 4.60 17.43 3.82
CA ILE A 34 4.51 18.47 2.80
C ILE A 34 3.14 18.39 2.14
N LYS A 35 2.41 19.50 2.15
CA LYS A 35 1.10 19.60 1.49
C LYS A 35 1.27 20.18 0.10
N ILE A 36 0.79 19.46 -0.91
CA ILE A 36 0.74 19.90 -2.30
C ILE A 36 -0.73 20.13 -2.65
N GLY A 37 -1.11 21.36 -2.96
CA GLY A 37 -2.51 21.69 -3.23
C GLY A 37 -3.46 21.49 -2.03
N GLY A 38 -2.93 21.54 -0.79
CA GLY A 38 -3.72 21.31 0.42
C GLY A 38 -3.80 19.83 0.85
N ILE A 39 -3.24 18.91 0.06
CA ILE A 39 -3.26 17.47 0.30
C ILE A 39 -1.85 17.00 0.67
N SER A 40 -1.72 16.21 1.74
CA SER A 40 -0.46 15.55 2.10
C SER A 40 -0.49 14.09 1.66
N LEU A 41 0.60 13.61 1.08
CA LEU A 41 0.74 12.21 0.68
C LEU A 41 1.06 11.29 1.88
N GLY A 42 1.26 11.87 3.07
CA GLY A 42 1.42 11.14 4.31
C GLY A 42 2.59 10.14 4.27
N VAL A 43 2.37 8.98 4.89
CA VAL A 43 3.36 7.90 4.99
C VAL A 43 3.72 7.26 3.63
N THR A 44 2.98 7.56 2.57
CA THR A 44 3.26 7.10 1.20
C THR A 44 4.66 7.51 0.74
N PHE A 45 5.17 8.65 1.18
CA PHE A 45 6.53 9.08 0.85
C PHE A 45 7.62 8.12 1.34
N VAL A 46 7.36 7.31 2.36
CA VAL A 46 8.32 6.29 2.81
C VAL A 46 8.62 5.29 1.69
N LEU A 47 7.59 4.90 0.91
CA LEU A 47 7.78 4.04 -0.25
C LEU A 47 8.70 4.69 -1.28
N PHE A 48 8.48 5.96 -1.63
CA PHE A 48 9.29 6.65 -2.64
C PHE A 48 10.73 6.85 -2.18
N VAL A 49 10.94 7.19 -0.91
CA VAL A 49 12.29 7.29 -0.33
C VAL A 49 12.96 5.92 -0.32
N GLY A 50 12.23 4.84 -0.04
CA GLY A 50 12.73 3.47 -0.10
C GLY A 50 13.14 3.07 -1.52
N ILE A 51 12.32 3.37 -2.53
CA ILE A 51 12.65 3.12 -3.95
C ILE A 51 13.92 3.90 -4.35
N LEU A 52 14.02 5.17 -3.96
CA LEU A 52 15.18 6.01 -4.23
C LEU A 52 16.43 5.44 -3.55
N ALA A 53 16.33 5.03 -2.29
CA ALA A 53 17.42 4.42 -1.55
C ALA A 53 17.92 3.14 -2.25
N GLY A 54 16.99 2.27 -2.67
CA GLY A 54 17.33 1.06 -3.44
C GLY A 54 17.98 1.39 -4.78
N HIS A 55 17.52 2.43 -5.48
CA HIS A 55 18.10 2.89 -6.75
C HIS A 55 19.53 3.43 -6.58
N VAL A 56 19.83 4.09 -5.48
CA VAL A 56 21.17 4.59 -5.15
C VAL A 56 22.12 3.45 -4.71
N GLY A 57 21.60 2.22 -4.56
CA GLY A 57 22.40 1.05 -4.26
C GLY A 57 22.40 0.64 -2.79
N PHE A 58 21.51 1.19 -1.97
CA PHE A 58 21.31 0.70 -0.61
C PHE A 58 20.59 -0.65 -0.65
N THR A 59 21.34 -1.70 -0.33
CA THR A 59 20.87 -3.10 -0.30
C THR A 59 21.28 -3.75 1.00
N GLY A 60 20.75 -4.93 1.26
CA GLY A 60 21.13 -5.73 2.44
C GLY A 60 20.92 -7.22 2.18
N PRO A 61 21.35 -8.09 3.09
CA PRO A 61 21.12 -9.53 2.98
C PRO A 61 19.65 -9.85 2.81
N VAL A 62 19.31 -10.57 1.76
CA VAL A 62 17.94 -10.94 1.41
C VAL A 62 17.18 -11.53 2.61
N PRO A 63 17.73 -12.46 3.42
CA PRO A 63 17.00 -13.02 4.55
C PRO A 63 16.59 -11.99 5.60
N VAL A 64 17.41 -10.95 5.82
CA VAL A 64 17.09 -9.88 6.78
C VAL A 64 16.00 -8.96 6.22
N LEU A 65 16.08 -8.63 4.93
CA LEU A 65 15.07 -7.80 4.27
C LEU A 65 13.72 -8.52 4.24
N THR A 66 13.69 -9.82 3.90
CA THR A 66 12.47 -10.63 3.92
C THR A 66 11.88 -10.70 5.32
N PHE A 67 12.69 -10.99 6.34
CA PHE A 67 12.21 -10.99 7.73
C PHE A 67 11.58 -9.65 8.13
N LEU A 68 12.21 -8.53 7.79
CA LEU A 68 11.67 -7.20 8.10
C LEU A 68 10.37 -6.90 7.34
N GLN A 69 10.27 -7.36 6.09
CA GLN A 69 9.05 -7.26 5.29
C GLN A 69 7.90 -8.03 5.95
N ASP A 70 8.11 -9.30 6.27
CA ASP A 70 7.08 -10.18 6.83
C ASP A 70 6.67 -9.71 8.23
N PHE A 71 7.64 -9.37 9.07
CA PHE A 71 7.38 -8.84 10.40
C PHE A 71 6.61 -7.51 10.34
N GLY A 72 7.00 -6.61 9.44
CA GLY A 72 6.30 -5.34 9.20
C GLY A 72 4.87 -5.56 8.73
N LEU A 73 4.64 -6.54 7.83
CA LEU A 73 3.31 -6.89 7.36
C LEU A 73 2.44 -7.46 8.49
N ILE A 74 2.98 -8.36 9.31
CA ILE A 74 2.28 -8.91 10.49
C ILE A 74 1.87 -7.79 11.45
N LEU A 75 2.79 -6.91 11.81
CA LEU A 75 2.50 -5.76 12.67
C LEU A 75 1.43 -4.85 12.07
N PHE A 76 1.51 -4.56 10.77
CA PHE A 76 0.54 -3.72 10.08
C PHE A 76 -0.87 -4.32 10.15
N VAL A 77 -1.03 -5.60 9.81
CA VAL A 77 -2.33 -6.30 9.86
C VAL A 77 -2.86 -6.37 11.30
N PHE A 78 -1.99 -6.67 12.26
CA PHE A 78 -2.36 -6.71 13.68
C PHE A 78 -2.86 -5.35 14.19
N MET A 79 -2.15 -4.26 13.87
CA MET A 79 -2.55 -2.91 14.28
C MET A 79 -3.87 -2.48 13.64
N ILE A 80 -4.10 -2.82 12.37
CA ILE A 80 -5.40 -2.59 11.72
C ILE A 80 -6.50 -3.38 12.44
N GLY A 81 -6.24 -4.65 12.75
CA GLY A 81 -7.20 -5.49 13.49
C GLY A 81 -7.58 -4.89 14.84
N LEU A 82 -6.61 -4.38 15.60
CA LEU A 82 -6.86 -3.68 16.87
C LEU A 82 -7.70 -2.39 16.67
N GLN A 83 -7.42 -1.64 15.62
CA GLN A 83 -8.11 -0.38 15.34
C GLN A 83 -9.55 -0.60 14.87
N VAL A 84 -9.78 -1.58 14.01
CA VAL A 84 -11.08 -1.83 13.39
C VAL A 84 -11.95 -2.75 14.23
N GLY A 85 -11.33 -3.65 15.02
CA GLY A 85 -12.01 -4.70 15.77
C GLY A 85 -13.19 -4.23 16.62
N PRO A 86 -13.06 -3.17 17.44
CA PRO A 86 -14.16 -2.70 18.28
C PRO A 86 -15.43 -2.31 17.51
N GLY A 87 -15.29 -1.70 16.33
CA GLY A 87 -16.43 -1.28 15.50
C GLY A 87 -16.84 -2.29 14.42
N PHE A 88 -16.14 -3.43 14.32
CA PHE A 88 -16.32 -4.36 13.21
C PHE A 88 -17.76 -4.90 13.13
N PHE A 89 -18.30 -5.39 14.25
CA PHE A 89 -19.65 -5.95 14.28
C PHE A 89 -20.74 -4.88 14.11
N GLU A 90 -20.48 -3.67 14.56
CA GLU A 90 -21.40 -2.53 14.37
C GLU A 90 -21.53 -2.13 12.90
N SER A 91 -20.47 -2.37 12.11
CA SER A 91 -20.47 -2.09 10.67
C SER A 91 -21.45 -2.96 9.87
N PHE A 92 -21.98 -4.03 10.45
CA PHE A 92 -23.05 -4.85 9.86
C PHE A 92 -24.46 -4.37 10.24
N GLY A 93 -24.60 -3.31 11.04
CA GLY A 93 -25.87 -2.67 11.34
C GLY A 93 -26.52 -2.01 10.11
N LYS A 94 -27.74 -1.50 10.30
CA LYS A 94 -28.62 -1.00 9.19
C LYS A 94 -27.96 0.02 8.23
N GLY A 95 -27.02 0.84 8.72
CA GLY A 95 -26.26 1.79 7.87
C GLY A 95 -25.04 1.18 7.21
N GLY A 96 -24.34 0.28 7.90
CA GLY A 96 -23.07 -0.31 7.46
C GLY A 96 -23.23 -1.33 6.33
N ILE A 97 -24.36 -2.06 6.27
CA ILE A 97 -24.62 -3.04 5.19
C ILE A 97 -24.52 -2.39 3.81
N LYS A 98 -25.05 -1.19 3.63
CA LYS A 98 -24.97 -0.48 2.34
C LYS A 98 -23.53 -0.15 1.95
N LEU A 99 -22.72 0.27 2.91
CA LEU A 99 -21.30 0.57 2.70
C LEU A 99 -20.50 -0.70 2.40
N ASN A 100 -20.76 -1.79 3.13
CA ASN A 100 -20.13 -3.08 2.90
C ASN A 100 -20.48 -3.65 1.51
N MET A 101 -21.72 -3.51 1.09
CA MET A 101 -22.18 -3.91 -0.24
C MET A 101 -21.47 -3.10 -1.34
N LEU A 102 -21.38 -1.78 -1.17
CA LEU A 102 -20.66 -0.90 -2.09
C LEU A 102 -19.18 -1.26 -2.17
N SER A 103 -18.54 -1.50 -1.03
CA SER A 103 -17.13 -1.91 -0.97
C SER A 103 -16.91 -3.24 -1.69
N THR A 104 -17.78 -4.22 -1.46
CA THR A 104 -17.71 -5.52 -2.13
C THR A 104 -17.85 -5.38 -3.65
N ILE A 105 -18.83 -4.59 -4.12
CA ILE A 105 -19.01 -4.32 -5.55
C ILE A 105 -17.78 -3.65 -6.13
N THR A 106 -17.20 -2.68 -5.43
CA THR A 106 -15.99 -1.98 -5.87
C THR A 106 -14.80 -2.94 -6.01
N VAL A 107 -14.59 -3.85 -5.05
CA VAL A 107 -13.52 -4.85 -5.11
C VAL A 107 -13.73 -5.79 -6.31
N VAL A 108 -14.94 -6.33 -6.48
CA VAL A 108 -15.28 -7.21 -7.61
C VAL A 108 -15.06 -6.48 -8.94
N LEU A 109 -15.51 -5.24 -9.06
CA LEU A 109 -15.34 -4.44 -10.26
C LEU A 109 -13.85 -4.20 -10.58
N ASN A 110 -13.03 -3.89 -9.59
CA ASN A 110 -11.59 -3.73 -9.76
C ASN A 110 -10.92 -5.01 -10.31
N VAL A 111 -11.32 -6.18 -9.79
CA VAL A 111 -10.81 -7.47 -10.29
C VAL A 111 -11.25 -7.72 -11.72
N LEU A 112 -12.51 -7.44 -12.07
CA LEU A 112 -13.01 -7.58 -13.45
C LEU A 112 -12.28 -6.63 -14.42
N VAL A 113 -12.05 -5.38 -14.02
CA VAL A 113 -11.28 -4.41 -14.82
C VAL A 113 -9.84 -4.89 -14.98
N MET A 114 -9.23 -5.42 -13.92
CA MET A 114 -7.88 -6.00 -13.99
C MET A 114 -7.81 -7.12 -15.03
N PHE A 115 -8.76 -8.08 -15.03
CA PHE A 115 -8.79 -9.13 -16.03
C PHE A 115 -9.03 -8.59 -17.44
N ALA A 116 -9.93 -7.62 -17.59
CA ALA A 116 -10.16 -6.99 -18.90
C ALA A 116 -8.87 -6.34 -19.42
N CYS A 117 -8.17 -5.57 -18.60
CA CYS A 117 -6.88 -4.97 -18.97
C CYS A 117 -5.82 -6.04 -19.27
N TYR A 118 -5.77 -7.13 -18.49
CA TYR A 118 -4.84 -8.22 -18.71
C TYR A 118 -5.03 -8.85 -20.10
N TYR A 119 -6.28 -9.17 -20.48
CA TYR A 119 -6.57 -9.76 -21.80
C TYR A 119 -6.39 -8.81 -22.97
N ILE A 120 -6.52 -7.48 -22.75
CA ILE A 120 -6.38 -6.48 -23.81
C ILE A 120 -4.92 -6.09 -24.05
N PHE A 121 -4.13 -5.92 -22.99
CA PHE A 121 -2.82 -5.29 -23.07
C PHE A 121 -1.64 -6.24 -22.86
N PHE A 122 -1.86 -7.44 -22.32
CA PHE A 122 -0.78 -8.37 -21.99
C PHE A 122 -0.85 -9.66 -22.83
N ASP A 123 0.32 -10.22 -23.13
CA ASP A 123 0.39 -11.56 -23.70
C ASP A 123 0.07 -12.60 -22.61
N THR A 124 -1.07 -13.26 -22.75
CA THR A 124 -1.56 -14.27 -21.80
C THR A 124 -0.72 -15.55 -21.77
N LYS A 125 0.19 -15.72 -22.74
CA LYS A 125 1.09 -16.88 -22.82
C LYS A 125 2.36 -16.71 -21.97
N ASP A 126 2.71 -15.47 -21.62
CA ASP A 126 3.85 -15.20 -20.76
C ASP A 126 3.43 -15.35 -19.27
N PRO A 127 4.00 -16.33 -18.55
CA PRO A 127 3.65 -16.59 -17.16
C PRO A 127 4.00 -15.43 -16.20
N ASN A 128 4.85 -14.47 -16.63
CA ASN A 128 5.24 -13.32 -15.82
C ASN A 128 4.19 -12.19 -15.84
N ASN A 129 3.36 -12.15 -16.87
CA ASN A 129 2.45 -11.03 -17.10
C ASN A 129 1.28 -11.00 -16.12
N LEU A 130 0.74 -12.16 -15.72
CA LEU A 130 -0.34 -12.19 -14.73
C LEU A 130 0.12 -11.71 -13.33
N PRO A 131 1.24 -12.18 -12.78
CA PRO A 131 1.79 -11.62 -11.55
C PRO A 131 2.06 -10.12 -11.63
N MET A 132 2.62 -9.64 -12.73
CA MET A 132 2.86 -8.22 -12.93
C MET A 132 1.56 -7.41 -12.95
N MET A 133 0.51 -7.93 -13.60
CA MET A 133 -0.81 -7.29 -13.61
C MET A 133 -1.47 -7.29 -12.23
N VAL A 134 -1.33 -8.36 -11.45
CA VAL A 134 -1.77 -8.42 -10.04
C VAL A 134 -1.06 -7.35 -9.22
N GLY A 135 0.25 -7.20 -9.37
CA GLY A 135 1.00 -6.11 -8.75
C GLY A 135 0.47 -4.74 -9.16
N THR A 136 0.20 -4.54 -10.44
CA THR A 136 -0.40 -3.30 -10.98
C THR A 136 -1.76 -3.00 -10.35
N LEU A 137 -2.63 -4.01 -10.17
CA LEU A 137 -3.91 -3.84 -9.47
C LEU A 137 -3.69 -3.33 -8.06
N TYR A 138 -2.84 -4.02 -7.26
CA TYR A 138 -2.61 -3.62 -5.88
C TYR A 138 -1.93 -2.25 -5.75
N GLY A 139 -1.09 -1.88 -6.71
CA GLY A 139 -0.53 -0.54 -6.81
C GLY A 139 -1.58 0.52 -7.11
N ALA A 140 -2.44 0.28 -8.09
CA ALA A 140 -3.49 1.20 -8.49
C ALA A 140 -4.51 1.48 -7.38
N VAL A 141 -4.82 0.47 -6.56
CA VAL A 141 -5.72 0.62 -5.40
C VAL A 141 -4.98 0.88 -4.08
N THR A 142 -3.66 1.09 -4.13
CA THR A 142 -2.80 1.36 -2.97
C THR A 142 -2.89 0.31 -1.84
N ASN A 143 -3.11 -0.96 -2.21
CA ASN A 143 -3.30 -2.06 -1.27
C ASN A 143 -1.99 -2.83 -1.00
N THR A 144 -1.15 -2.31 -0.11
CA THR A 144 0.12 -2.93 0.28
C THR A 144 -0.06 -4.30 0.98
N PRO A 145 -1.03 -4.49 1.89
CA PRO A 145 -1.26 -5.81 2.48
C PRO A 145 -1.66 -6.86 1.44
N GLY A 146 -2.48 -6.47 0.47
CA GLY A 146 -2.86 -7.33 -0.65
C GLY A 146 -1.66 -7.74 -1.50
N LEU A 147 -0.70 -6.85 -1.72
CA LEU A 147 0.56 -7.17 -2.39
C LEU A 147 1.34 -8.24 -1.62
N GLY A 148 1.44 -8.12 -0.28
CA GLY A 148 2.10 -9.11 0.57
C GLY A 148 1.43 -10.48 0.44
N ALA A 149 0.11 -10.56 0.61
CA ALA A 149 -0.65 -11.80 0.48
C ALA A 149 -0.53 -12.42 -0.93
N ALA A 150 -0.51 -11.60 -1.98
CA ALA A 150 -0.33 -12.09 -3.34
C ALA A 150 1.09 -12.61 -3.59
N ASN A 151 2.10 -12.02 -2.97
CA ASN A 151 3.48 -12.51 -3.05
C ASN A 151 3.61 -13.90 -2.38
N GLU A 152 3.02 -14.10 -1.22
CA GLU A 152 2.95 -15.41 -0.55
C GLU A 152 2.23 -16.46 -1.42
N ALA A 153 1.08 -16.10 -1.97
CA ALA A 153 0.33 -16.98 -2.87
C ALA A 153 1.16 -17.34 -4.12
N LEU A 154 1.90 -16.38 -4.69
CA LEU A 154 2.77 -16.59 -5.84
C LEU A 154 3.88 -17.60 -5.53
N GLN A 155 4.52 -17.48 -4.37
CA GLN A 155 5.57 -18.42 -3.93
C GLN A 155 5.02 -19.85 -3.77
N SER A 156 3.77 -20.00 -3.33
CA SER A 156 3.13 -21.31 -3.21
C SER A 156 2.79 -21.98 -4.55
N VAL A 157 2.55 -21.17 -5.59
CA VAL A 157 2.24 -21.66 -6.96
C VAL A 157 3.50 -21.93 -7.76
N PHE A 158 4.51 -21.08 -7.64
CA PHE A 158 5.80 -21.22 -8.32
C PHE A 158 6.82 -21.96 -7.45
N THR A 159 6.62 -23.27 -7.32
CA THR A 159 7.50 -24.12 -6.48
C THR A 159 8.86 -24.44 -7.12
N ASN A 160 8.99 -24.27 -8.45
CA ASN A 160 10.20 -24.58 -9.21
C ASN A 160 10.71 -23.33 -9.95
N GLY A 161 11.46 -22.48 -9.28
CA GLY A 161 12.09 -21.32 -9.90
C GLY A 161 11.94 -20.03 -9.10
N ASN A 162 12.47 -18.92 -9.63
CA ASN A 162 12.26 -17.61 -9.05
C ASN A 162 10.85 -17.11 -9.48
N PRO A 163 9.95 -16.85 -8.54
CA PRO A 163 8.66 -16.29 -8.90
C PRO A 163 8.83 -14.92 -9.54
N PRO A 164 7.99 -14.57 -10.52
CA PRO A 164 8.02 -13.24 -11.13
C PRO A 164 7.80 -12.15 -10.08
N SER A 165 8.50 -11.03 -10.22
CA SER A 165 8.35 -9.91 -9.29
C SER A 165 7.02 -9.17 -9.50
N ILE A 166 6.07 -9.37 -8.58
CA ILE A 166 4.82 -8.59 -8.56
C ILE A 166 5.07 -7.15 -8.08
N ALA A 167 6.15 -6.92 -7.33
CA ALA A 167 6.50 -5.61 -6.79
C ALA A 167 6.77 -4.57 -7.88
N ASN A 168 7.24 -4.97 -9.06
CA ASN A 168 7.48 -4.05 -10.17
C ASN A 168 6.16 -3.44 -10.69
N GLY A 169 5.13 -4.25 -10.91
CA GLY A 169 3.80 -3.77 -11.30
C GLY A 169 3.22 -2.82 -10.24
N TYR A 170 3.36 -3.18 -8.97
CA TYR A 170 2.94 -2.35 -7.85
C TYR A 170 3.65 -0.99 -7.84
N ALA A 171 4.97 -0.98 -7.91
CA ALA A 171 5.76 0.26 -7.86
C ALA A 171 5.46 1.20 -9.04
N CYS A 172 5.20 0.66 -10.23
CA CYS A 172 4.82 1.45 -11.40
C CYS A 172 3.42 2.07 -11.27
N ALA A 173 2.45 1.33 -10.72
CA ALA A 173 1.06 1.78 -10.65
C ALA A 173 0.76 2.63 -9.42
N TYR A 174 1.46 2.43 -8.32
CA TYR A 174 1.19 3.06 -7.04
C TYR A 174 1.15 4.60 -7.07
N PRO A 175 2.11 5.32 -7.70
CA PRO A 175 2.07 6.77 -7.80
C PRO A 175 0.80 7.28 -8.48
N LEU A 176 0.41 6.63 -9.58
CA LEU A 176 -0.80 6.98 -10.32
C LEU A 176 -2.06 6.60 -9.54
N GLY A 177 -2.03 5.50 -8.79
CA GLY A 177 -3.10 5.09 -7.87
C GLY A 177 -3.39 6.15 -6.82
N VAL A 178 -2.36 6.66 -6.14
CA VAL A 178 -2.50 7.74 -5.15
C VAL A 178 -3.07 9.00 -5.79
N LEU A 179 -2.51 9.44 -6.92
CA LEU A 179 -3.00 10.61 -7.63
C LEU A 179 -4.44 10.42 -8.13
N GLY A 180 -4.78 9.22 -8.60
CA GLY A 180 -6.11 8.87 -9.07
C GLY A 180 -7.16 8.93 -7.95
N ILE A 181 -6.86 8.36 -6.78
CA ILE A 181 -7.74 8.41 -5.60
C ILE A 181 -7.98 9.85 -5.16
N ILE A 182 -6.91 10.64 -5.05
CA ILE A 182 -7.00 12.07 -4.67
C ILE A 182 -7.80 12.84 -5.72
N GLY A 183 -7.46 12.67 -7.01
CA GLY A 183 -8.14 13.35 -8.12
C GLY A 183 -9.63 13.00 -8.19
N THR A 184 -9.97 11.72 -8.03
CA THR A 184 -11.37 11.26 -8.00
C THR A 184 -12.14 11.84 -6.82
N THR A 185 -11.53 11.88 -5.63
CA THR A 185 -12.15 12.49 -4.44
C THR A 185 -12.42 13.98 -4.65
N LEU A 186 -11.46 14.71 -5.21
CA LEU A 186 -11.64 16.12 -5.54
C LEU A 186 -12.70 16.32 -6.63
N LEU A 187 -12.71 15.47 -7.65
CA LEU A 187 -13.70 15.51 -8.72
C LEU A 187 -15.12 15.29 -8.17
N ILE A 188 -15.30 14.28 -7.32
CA ILE A 188 -16.58 14.02 -6.65
C ILE A 188 -17.02 15.24 -5.83
N LYS A 189 -16.10 15.81 -5.02
CA LYS A 189 -16.40 17.02 -4.24
C LYS A 189 -16.91 18.17 -5.12
N VAL A 190 -16.26 18.41 -6.25
CA VAL A 190 -16.64 19.48 -7.19
C VAL A 190 -17.99 19.18 -7.85
N LEU A 191 -18.19 17.95 -8.34
CA LEU A 191 -19.41 17.55 -9.03
C LEU A 191 -20.64 17.54 -8.10
N THR A 192 -20.47 17.05 -6.88
CA THR A 192 -21.56 16.96 -5.89
C THR A 192 -21.77 18.28 -5.13
N ARG A 193 -20.85 19.24 -5.28
CA ARG A 193 -20.81 20.48 -4.49
C ARG A 193 -20.88 20.23 -2.97
N SER A 194 -20.38 19.08 -2.52
CA SER A 194 -20.43 18.66 -1.12
C SER A 194 -19.49 19.50 -0.27
N ASN A 195 -19.98 19.95 0.88
CA ASN A 195 -19.14 20.57 1.91
C ASN A 195 -18.76 19.49 2.93
N PHE A 196 -17.50 19.05 2.93
CA PHE A 196 -17.04 17.99 3.82
C PHE A 196 -17.14 18.36 5.30
N ASP A 197 -17.04 19.64 5.64
CA ASP A 197 -17.16 20.08 7.04
C ASP A 197 -18.60 19.93 7.54
N GLU A 198 -19.58 20.24 6.70
CA GLU A 198 -21.00 20.05 7.04
C GLU A 198 -21.38 18.56 7.10
N GLU A 199 -20.86 17.74 6.18
CA GLU A 199 -21.12 16.29 6.19
C GLU A 199 -20.46 15.61 7.38
N ASN A 200 -19.23 15.99 7.74
CA ASN A 200 -18.58 15.51 8.96
C ASN A 200 -19.33 15.92 10.23
N ALA A 201 -19.84 17.15 10.29
CA ALA A 201 -20.65 17.60 11.42
C ALA A 201 -21.93 16.76 11.55
N LYS A 202 -22.61 16.44 10.45
CA LYS A 202 -23.80 15.57 10.45
C LYS A 202 -23.48 14.16 10.92
N LEU A 203 -22.36 13.57 10.46
CA LEU A 203 -21.90 12.26 10.88
C LEU A 203 -21.57 12.22 12.37
N THR A 204 -20.87 13.22 12.88
CA THR A 204 -20.54 13.34 14.30
C THR A 204 -21.78 13.45 15.15
N LEU A 205 -22.77 14.25 14.74
CA LEU A 205 -24.06 14.39 15.43
C LEU A 205 -24.85 13.07 15.40
N SER A 206 -24.81 12.32 14.30
CA SER A 206 -25.51 11.03 14.20
C SER A 206 -24.89 9.95 15.11
N LEU A 207 -23.58 10.02 15.37
CA LEU A 207 -22.87 9.10 16.27
C LEU A 207 -23.09 9.41 17.75
N ILE A 208 -23.42 10.67 18.09
CA ILE A 208 -23.72 11.09 19.47
C ILE A 208 -25.16 10.70 19.87
N HIS A 209 -26.03 10.44 18.91
CA HIS A 209 -27.43 10.08 19.15
C HIS A 209 -27.73 8.57 19.11
N ILE A 210 -26.67 7.72 19.04
CA ILE A 210 -26.76 6.28 19.23
C ILE A 210 -26.19 5.90 20.59
#